data_f19b6aeaeb53f57a978eedb335ef811c
#
_entry.id   f19b6aeaeb53f57a978eedb335ef811c
#
_cell.length_a   1.000
_cell.length_b   1.000
_cell.length_c   1.000
_cell.angle_alpha   90.00
_cell.angle_beta   90.00
_cell.angle_gamma   90.00
#
_symmetry.space_group_name_H-M   'P 1'
#
loop_
_entity.id
_entity.type
_entity.pdbx_description
1 polymer ?
#
loop_
_entity_poly.entity_id
_entity_poly.type
_entity_poly.pdbx_seq_one_letter_code
_entity_poly.pdbx_strand_id
1 'polypeptide(L)'
;MAYASALGAFAANVTLGMSDALVYAFTKPAAEIIDKDINLNVAMNWYFIAASTIILLPAIYYVSMKVVIPRLGIYKPDEGSENQSDDNEISAKESKALKFANISFFVVVALLLALAIPENGWLRNPKTGSLIDKAPLMDGVGIIILVIFFVPGFVYGILSGKISNTKDLGKMLSDSMSTMGSFIVIVFFAAQLLAYLEWSNLGIVISVKGAELLQGQNGVILIIGFIILSSLINLLIGSASAKWAILAPIFIPMFMLLGYHPAFTQMVYRIGDSITNPITPMMPYLPLLLSYAQKYDKNMKLGTLISSLMPYSIVLGIVWPLFMIIWYLLGIPLGPGGDIYFNK
;
A
#
# COMPACT_ATOMS: atom_id res chain seq x y z
N MET A 1 15.93 3.82 9.88
CA MET A 1 15.42 4.64 8.76
C MET A 1 14.68 3.78 7.72
N ALA A 2 15.30 2.84 7.01
CA ALA A 2 14.67 2.06 5.94
C ALA A 2 13.35 1.38 6.36
N TYR A 3 13.34 0.68 7.48
CA TYR A 3 12.13 0.05 8.03
C TYR A 3 11.01 1.07 8.31
N ALA A 4 11.33 2.18 8.97
CA ALA A 4 10.34 3.22 9.28
C ALA A 4 9.78 3.89 8.03
N SER A 5 10.62 4.08 6.98
CA SER A 5 10.19 4.62 5.70
C SER A 5 9.29 3.65 4.94
N ALA A 6 9.72 2.39 4.81
CA ALA A 6 8.97 1.39 4.05
C ALA A 6 7.61 1.07 4.67
N LEU A 7 7.49 1.04 5.99
CA LEU A 7 6.26 0.70 6.67
C LEU A 7 5.44 1.94 7.06
N GLY A 8 6.08 3.01 7.54
CA GLY A 8 5.38 4.24 7.95
C GLY A 8 4.81 5.02 6.78
N ALA A 9 5.45 4.94 5.61
CA ALA A 9 4.96 5.48 4.35
C ALA A 9 4.42 4.38 3.42
N PHE A 10 3.90 3.28 3.96
CA PHE A 10 3.47 2.09 3.22
C PHE A 10 2.48 2.38 2.07
N ALA A 11 1.61 3.36 2.26
CA ALA A 11 0.67 3.78 1.24
C ALA A 11 1.16 4.96 0.38
N ALA A 12 2.43 5.37 0.47
CA ALA A 12 3.03 6.40 -0.39
C ALA A 12 3.99 5.75 -1.38
N ASN A 13 3.63 5.77 -2.66
CA ASN A 13 4.40 5.16 -3.75
C ASN A 13 4.21 5.96 -5.05
N VAL A 14 5.22 5.99 -5.89
CA VAL A 14 5.16 6.70 -7.18
C VAL A 14 4.41 5.88 -8.23
N THR A 15 4.47 4.56 -8.14
CA THR A 15 3.83 3.63 -9.08
C THR A 15 2.78 2.80 -8.37
N LEU A 16 1.75 2.38 -9.09
CA LEU A 16 0.77 1.43 -8.57
C LEU A 16 1.47 0.12 -8.20
N GLY A 17 1.08 -0.45 -7.06
CA GLY A 17 1.62 -1.67 -6.53
C GLY A 17 0.55 -2.68 -6.12
N MET A 18 0.99 -3.82 -5.58
CA MET A 18 0.10 -4.88 -5.11
C MET A 18 -0.86 -4.39 -4.02
N SER A 19 -0.40 -3.50 -3.13
CA SER A 19 -1.23 -2.93 -2.07
C SER A 19 -2.44 -2.17 -2.61
N ASP A 20 -2.30 -1.48 -3.75
CA ASP A 20 -3.38 -0.73 -4.38
C ASP A 20 -4.46 -1.67 -4.92
N ALA A 21 -4.05 -2.74 -5.60
CA ALA A 21 -4.96 -3.77 -6.08
C ALA A 21 -5.68 -4.50 -4.93
N LEU A 22 -4.98 -4.82 -3.83
CA LEU A 22 -5.56 -5.52 -2.68
C LEU A 22 -6.63 -4.68 -1.97
N VAL A 23 -6.35 -3.40 -1.70
CA VAL A 23 -7.36 -2.54 -1.04
C VAL A 23 -8.52 -2.23 -1.99
N TYR A 24 -8.26 -2.07 -3.29
CA TYR A 24 -9.30 -1.90 -4.30
C TYR A 24 -10.26 -3.08 -4.34
N ALA A 25 -9.75 -4.32 -4.25
CA ALA A 25 -10.56 -5.54 -4.27
C ALA A 25 -11.64 -5.60 -3.17
N PHE A 26 -11.44 -4.91 -2.04
CA PHE A 26 -12.43 -4.78 -0.97
C PHE A 26 -13.26 -3.49 -1.08
N THR A 27 -12.70 -2.43 -1.67
CA THR A 27 -13.39 -1.15 -1.81
C THR A 27 -14.52 -1.22 -2.83
N LYS A 28 -14.28 -1.84 -3.98
CA LYS A 28 -15.28 -1.91 -5.06
C LYS A 28 -16.56 -2.62 -4.62
N PRO A 29 -16.54 -3.85 -4.09
CA PRO A 29 -17.75 -4.52 -3.62
C PRO A 29 -18.47 -3.76 -2.50
N ALA A 30 -17.73 -3.07 -1.63
CA ALA A 30 -18.32 -2.26 -0.57
C ALA A 30 -19.03 -1.02 -1.11
N ALA A 31 -18.51 -0.40 -2.17
CA ALA A 31 -19.14 0.74 -2.83
C ALA A 31 -20.40 0.33 -3.62
N GLU A 32 -20.38 -0.85 -4.22
CA GLU A 32 -21.51 -1.44 -4.96
C GLU A 32 -22.75 -1.70 -4.08
N ILE A 33 -22.59 -1.70 -2.74
CA ILE A 33 -23.73 -1.73 -1.80
C ILE A 33 -24.65 -0.51 -1.96
N ILE A 34 -24.07 0.67 -2.27
CA ILE A 34 -24.80 1.93 -2.44
C ILE A 34 -25.10 2.22 -3.91
N ASP A 35 -24.12 1.98 -4.78
CA ASP A 35 -24.26 2.24 -6.21
C ASP A 35 -23.61 1.10 -7.02
N LYS A 36 -24.46 0.26 -7.62
CA LYS A 36 -24.01 -0.91 -8.41
C LYS A 36 -23.27 -0.56 -9.69
N ASP A 37 -23.51 0.64 -10.21
CA ASP A 37 -22.93 1.11 -11.47
C ASP A 37 -21.69 2.00 -11.24
N ILE A 38 -21.23 2.13 -10.00
CA ILE A 38 -20.09 2.98 -9.66
C ILE A 38 -18.84 2.56 -10.45
N ASN A 39 -18.21 3.52 -11.10
CA ASN A 39 -17.00 3.29 -11.87
C ASN A 39 -15.76 3.58 -11.02
N LEU A 40 -15.16 2.56 -10.46
CA LEU A 40 -13.92 2.64 -9.69
C LEU A 40 -12.80 1.93 -10.43
N ASN A 41 -11.58 2.40 -10.20
CA ASN A 41 -10.37 1.78 -10.73
C ASN A 41 -9.26 1.75 -9.68
N VAL A 42 -8.23 0.93 -9.92
CA VAL A 42 -7.12 0.73 -8.98
C VAL A 42 -6.29 2.00 -8.77
N ALA A 43 -6.27 2.89 -9.76
CA ALA A 43 -5.49 4.13 -9.73
C ALA A 43 -6.22 5.30 -9.05
N MET A 44 -7.42 5.11 -8.51
CA MET A 44 -8.27 6.18 -7.96
C MET A 44 -7.63 7.03 -6.86
N ASN A 45 -6.49 6.61 -6.30
CA ASN A 45 -5.74 7.35 -5.27
C ASN A 45 -4.33 7.78 -5.74
N TRP A 46 -3.98 7.51 -7.00
CA TRP A 46 -2.60 7.59 -7.47
C TRP A 46 -1.99 8.99 -7.37
N TYR A 47 -2.72 10.07 -7.66
CA TYR A 47 -2.17 11.43 -7.59
C TYR A 47 -1.75 11.78 -6.17
N PHE A 48 -2.61 11.49 -5.18
CA PHE A 48 -2.32 11.76 -3.78
C PHE A 48 -1.17 10.89 -3.26
N ILE A 49 -1.13 9.61 -3.63
CA ILE A 49 -0.09 8.66 -3.22
C ILE A 49 1.28 9.11 -3.74
N ALA A 50 1.36 9.49 -5.02
CA ALA A 50 2.59 9.96 -5.64
C ALA A 50 3.06 11.30 -5.02
N ALA A 51 2.15 12.25 -4.82
CA ALA A 51 2.45 13.51 -4.16
C ALA A 51 2.88 13.30 -2.70
N SER A 52 2.26 12.34 -1.99
CA SER A 52 2.64 11.97 -0.62
C SER A 52 4.10 11.53 -0.53
N THR A 53 4.60 10.80 -1.53
CA THR A 53 6.01 10.37 -1.56
C THR A 53 6.95 11.56 -1.51
N ILE A 54 6.65 12.62 -2.28
CA ILE A 54 7.47 13.84 -2.33
C ILE A 54 7.46 14.57 -0.99
N ILE A 55 6.33 14.60 -0.29
CA ILE A 55 6.18 15.30 1.00
C ILE A 55 6.78 14.50 2.17
N LEU A 56 6.58 13.18 2.17
CA LEU A 56 7.02 12.34 3.29
C LEU A 56 8.52 12.06 3.28
N LEU A 57 9.17 12.02 2.12
CA LEU A 57 10.61 11.78 2.00
C LEU A 57 11.44 12.81 2.80
N PRO A 58 11.28 14.14 2.61
CA PRO A 58 11.97 15.13 3.43
C PRO A 58 11.64 15.04 4.91
N ALA A 59 10.38 14.74 5.27
CA ALA A 59 9.96 14.60 6.66
C ALA A 59 10.68 13.43 7.36
N ILE A 60 10.75 12.27 6.70
CA ILE A 60 11.47 11.09 7.19
C ILE A 60 12.97 11.36 7.29
N TYR A 61 13.55 12.02 6.28
CA TYR A 61 14.96 12.41 6.29
C TYR A 61 15.26 13.35 7.46
N TYR A 62 14.44 14.38 7.67
CA TYR A 62 14.59 15.31 8.78
C TYR A 62 14.55 14.61 10.15
N VAL A 63 13.57 13.73 10.37
CA VAL A 63 13.47 12.94 11.61
C VAL A 63 14.70 12.07 11.80
N SER A 64 15.17 11.42 10.75
CA SER A 64 16.36 10.58 10.82
C SER A 64 17.58 11.37 11.26
N MET A 65 17.85 12.50 10.59
CA MET A 65 19.07 13.27 10.80
C MET A 65 19.04 14.13 12.07
N LYS A 66 17.87 14.66 12.44
CA LYS A 66 17.78 15.64 13.53
C LYS A 66 17.26 15.05 14.85
N VAL A 67 16.60 13.90 14.79
CA VAL A 67 15.99 13.31 15.99
C VAL A 67 16.59 11.94 16.31
N VAL A 68 16.56 10.99 15.35
CA VAL A 68 16.90 9.60 15.64
C VAL A 68 18.40 9.38 15.72
N ILE A 69 19.18 9.83 14.75
CA ILE A 69 20.65 9.68 14.75
C ILE A 69 21.29 10.33 15.95
N PRO A 70 20.96 11.60 16.33
CA PRO A 70 21.52 12.21 17.54
C PRO A 70 21.15 11.47 18.82
N ARG A 71 19.96 10.86 18.90
CA ARG A 71 19.51 10.08 20.07
C ARG A 71 20.24 8.74 20.21
N LEU A 72 20.58 8.09 19.11
CA LEU A 72 21.32 6.83 19.11
C LEU A 72 22.79 7.01 19.45
N GLY A 73 23.34 8.22 19.24
CA GLY A 73 24.73 8.53 19.50
C GLY A 73 25.69 7.87 18.51
N ILE A 74 27.00 7.88 18.88
CA ILE A 74 28.05 7.26 18.05
C ILE A 74 28.05 5.76 18.34
N TYR A 75 27.88 4.94 17.32
CA TYR A 75 27.99 3.49 17.41
C TYR A 75 29.40 3.11 17.86
N LYS A 76 29.50 2.35 18.96
CA LYS A 76 30.74 1.71 19.42
C LYS A 76 30.53 0.21 19.27
N PRO A 77 31.29 -0.48 18.41
CA PRO A 77 31.20 -1.92 18.28
C PRO A 77 31.52 -2.57 19.63
N ASP A 78 30.69 -3.53 20.05
CA ASP A 78 31.01 -4.39 21.20
C ASP A 78 32.24 -5.24 20.86
N GLU A 79 33.11 -5.49 21.85
CA GLU A 79 34.23 -6.41 21.71
C GLU A 79 33.70 -7.80 21.33
N GLY A 80 33.94 -8.22 20.07
CA GLY A 80 33.48 -9.50 19.52
C GLY A 80 32.30 -9.37 18.53
N SER A 81 31.85 -8.16 18.17
CA SER A 81 31.07 -7.96 16.95
C SER A 81 32.02 -8.14 15.77
N GLU A 82 31.97 -9.31 15.13
CA GLU A 82 32.65 -9.48 13.85
C GLU A 82 32.20 -8.38 12.93
N ASN A 83 33.16 -7.63 12.38
CA ASN A 83 32.96 -6.86 11.15
C ASN A 83 32.58 -7.90 10.09
N GLN A 84 31.31 -8.30 10.06
CA GLN A 84 30.78 -8.91 8.86
C GLN A 84 30.72 -7.77 7.85
N SER A 85 31.86 -7.56 7.18
CA SER A 85 31.85 -7.00 5.86
C SER A 85 30.70 -7.70 5.14
N ASP A 86 29.72 -6.92 4.67
CA ASP A 86 28.67 -7.44 3.81
C ASP A 86 29.37 -8.14 2.61
N ASP A 87 29.61 -9.44 2.75
CA ASP A 87 30.05 -10.32 1.66
C ASP A 87 28.94 -10.52 0.62
N ASN A 88 28.09 -9.53 0.47
CA ASN A 88 27.13 -9.38 -0.63
C ASN A 88 27.74 -8.61 -1.79
N GLU A 89 29.00 -8.87 -2.12
CA GLU A 89 29.51 -8.43 -3.42
C GLU A 89 28.72 -9.19 -4.50
N ILE A 90 27.92 -8.42 -5.24
CA ILE A 90 27.16 -8.91 -6.39
C ILE A 90 28.18 -9.53 -7.36
N SER A 91 28.09 -10.82 -7.58
CA SER A 91 29.00 -11.52 -8.48
C SER A 91 28.91 -10.93 -9.89
N ALA A 92 29.98 -11.00 -10.66
CA ALA A 92 30.00 -10.50 -12.05
C ALA A 92 28.86 -11.11 -12.90
N LYS A 93 28.49 -12.38 -12.61
CA LYS A 93 27.36 -13.07 -13.25
C LYS A 93 26.03 -12.44 -12.87
N GLU A 94 25.81 -12.14 -11.58
CA GLU A 94 24.59 -11.49 -11.09
C GLU A 94 24.47 -10.05 -11.56
N SER A 95 25.57 -9.31 -11.62
CA SER A 95 25.62 -7.95 -12.18
C SER A 95 25.21 -7.93 -13.65
N LYS A 96 25.71 -8.90 -14.44
CA LYS A 96 25.30 -9.06 -15.83
C LYS A 96 23.83 -9.44 -15.94
N ALA A 97 23.35 -10.36 -15.12
CA ALA A 97 21.94 -10.79 -15.10
C ALA A 97 21.02 -9.60 -14.76
N LEU A 98 21.38 -8.78 -13.76
CA LEU A 98 20.64 -7.59 -13.37
C LEU A 98 20.57 -6.54 -14.49
N LYS A 99 21.66 -6.36 -15.26
CA LYS A 99 21.66 -5.46 -16.41
C LYS A 99 20.65 -5.89 -17.48
N PHE A 100 20.60 -7.17 -17.83
CA PHE A 100 19.61 -7.69 -18.78
C PHE A 100 18.19 -7.66 -18.24
N ALA A 101 17.98 -7.92 -16.93
CA ALA A 101 16.69 -7.75 -16.28
C ALA A 101 16.17 -6.31 -16.38
N ASN A 102 17.03 -5.32 -16.13
CA ASN A 102 16.67 -3.92 -16.29
C ASN A 102 16.33 -3.57 -17.76
N ILE A 103 17.10 -4.10 -18.73
CA ILE A 103 16.76 -3.91 -20.15
C ILE A 103 15.39 -4.50 -20.46
N SER A 104 15.11 -5.72 -20.00
CA SER A 104 13.81 -6.37 -20.23
C SER A 104 12.65 -5.61 -19.56
N PHE A 105 12.87 -4.98 -18.39
CA PHE A 105 11.90 -4.10 -17.76
C PHE A 105 11.53 -2.93 -18.68
N PHE A 106 12.52 -2.22 -19.21
CA PHE A 106 12.28 -1.09 -20.13
C PHE A 106 11.64 -1.53 -21.44
N VAL A 107 11.98 -2.72 -21.94
CA VAL A 107 11.34 -3.30 -23.15
C VAL A 107 9.86 -3.57 -22.87
N VAL A 108 9.52 -4.19 -21.74
CA VAL A 108 8.12 -4.46 -21.36
C VAL A 108 7.35 -3.15 -21.21
N VAL A 109 7.91 -2.17 -20.52
CA VAL A 109 7.27 -0.86 -20.36
C VAL A 109 7.07 -0.18 -21.72
N ALA A 110 8.07 -0.21 -22.61
CA ALA A 110 7.94 0.35 -23.95
C ALA A 110 6.85 -0.35 -24.79
N LEU A 111 6.73 -1.67 -24.71
CA LEU A 111 5.65 -2.41 -25.35
C LEU A 111 4.28 -2.05 -24.81
N LEU A 112 4.12 -1.93 -23.48
CA LEU A 112 2.86 -1.51 -22.86
C LEU A 112 2.49 -0.07 -23.27
N LEU A 113 3.47 0.82 -23.34
CA LEU A 113 3.26 2.19 -23.83
C LEU A 113 2.86 2.21 -25.31
N ALA A 114 3.47 1.38 -26.13
CA ALA A 114 3.11 1.23 -27.54
C ALA A 114 1.68 0.73 -27.74
N LEU A 115 1.15 -0.07 -26.81
CA LEU A 115 -0.23 -0.53 -26.80
C LEU A 115 -1.22 0.50 -26.18
N ALA A 116 -0.73 1.44 -25.36
CA ALA A 116 -1.56 2.41 -24.65
C ALA A 116 -1.61 3.79 -25.33
N ILE A 117 -0.50 4.27 -25.91
CA ILE A 117 -0.38 5.63 -26.44
C ILE A 117 -1.20 5.87 -27.71
N PRO A 118 -1.21 4.98 -28.73
CA PRO A 118 -1.95 5.22 -29.96
C PRO A 118 -3.44 5.42 -29.68
N GLU A 119 -4.10 6.28 -30.47
CA GLU A 119 -5.55 6.55 -30.33
C GLU A 119 -6.41 5.28 -30.46
N ASN A 120 -5.99 4.33 -31.29
CA ASN A 120 -6.62 3.02 -31.44
C ASN A 120 -5.89 1.92 -30.64
N GLY A 121 -5.17 2.27 -29.56
CA GLY A 121 -4.42 1.33 -28.73
C GLY A 121 -5.32 0.30 -28.05
N TRP A 122 -4.86 -0.96 -28.01
CA TRP A 122 -5.63 -2.07 -27.43
C TRP A 122 -5.92 -1.93 -25.95
N LEU A 123 -5.16 -1.08 -25.25
CA LEU A 123 -5.34 -0.81 -23.81
C LEU A 123 -6.30 0.37 -23.55
N ARG A 124 -6.84 0.98 -24.60
CA ARG A 124 -7.84 2.05 -24.49
C ARG A 124 -9.27 1.50 -24.57
N ASN A 125 -10.19 2.25 -24.01
CA ASN A 125 -11.62 1.99 -24.24
C ASN A 125 -11.95 2.14 -25.73
N PRO A 126 -12.46 1.12 -26.40
CA PRO A 126 -12.70 1.16 -27.85
C PRO A 126 -13.81 2.15 -28.26
N LYS A 127 -14.66 2.60 -27.32
CA LYS A 127 -15.77 3.55 -27.61
C LYS A 127 -15.38 4.99 -27.33
N THR A 128 -14.63 5.24 -26.25
CA THR A 128 -14.32 6.61 -25.78
C THR A 128 -12.87 7.02 -26.03
N GLY A 129 -11.98 6.09 -26.37
CA GLY A 129 -10.55 6.31 -26.46
C GLY A 129 -9.87 6.56 -25.10
N SER A 130 -10.61 6.52 -24.00
CA SER A 130 -10.07 6.76 -22.66
C SER A 130 -9.12 5.66 -22.23
N LEU A 131 -8.03 6.03 -21.51
CA LEU A 131 -7.13 5.09 -20.83
C LEU A 131 -7.60 4.72 -19.43
N ILE A 132 -8.60 5.42 -18.90
CA ILE A 132 -9.02 5.34 -17.50
C ILE A 132 -10.43 4.80 -17.37
N ASP A 133 -11.38 5.43 -18.11
CA ASP A 133 -12.80 5.11 -17.99
C ASP A 133 -13.14 3.82 -18.74
N LYS A 134 -13.48 2.77 -17.98
CA LYS A 134 -13.82 1.42 -18.50
C LYS A 134 -12.82 0.94 -19.58
N ALA A 135 -11.54 1.21 -19.33
CA ALA A 135 -10.45 0.89 -20.26
C ALA A 135 -9.83 -0.46 -19.91
N PRO A 136 -9.48 -1.30 -20.91
CA PRO A 136 -8.75 -2.54 -20.67
C PRO A 136 -7.46 -2.35 -19.87
N LEU A 137 -6.81 -1.17 -19.95
CA LEU A 137 -5.66 -0.82 -19.13
C LEU A 137 -5.98 -0.90 -17.63
N MET A 138 -7.11 -0.34 -17.21
CA MET A 138 -7.51 -0.30 -15.80
C MET A 138 -8.10 -1.63 -15.33
N ASP A 139 -8.90 -2.27 -16.17
CA ASP A 139 -9.49 -3.58 -15.89
C ASP A 139 -8.40 -4.67 -15.78
N GLY A 140 -7.35 -4.58 -16.61
CA GLY A 140 -6.22 -5.50 -16.65
C GLY A 140 -5.00 -5.09 -15.84
N VAL A 141 -5.08 -4.05 -14.99
CA VAL A 141 -3.90 -3.49 -14.29
C VAL A 141 -3.15 -4.55 -13.46
N GLY A 142 -3.83 -5.50 -12.85
CA GLY A 142 -3.19 -6.59 -12.10
C GLY A 142 -2.30 -7.47 -12.99
N ILE A 143 -2.76 -7.79 -14.20
CA ILE A 143 -1.99 -8.56 -15.17
C ILE A 143 -0.81 -7.74 -15.70
N ILE A 144 -1.01 -6.44 -15.92
CA ILE A 144 0.05 -5.53 -16.36
C ILE A 144 1.16 -5.46 -15.31
N ILE A 145 0.81 -5.28 -14.04
CA ILE A 145 1.77 -5.30 -12.92
C ILE A 145 2.50 -6.64 -12.87
N LEU A 146 1.78 -7.76 -13.01
CA LEU A 146 2.38 -9.09 -13.06
C LEU A 146 3.44 -9.19 -14.17
N VAL A 147 3.13 -8.76 -15.38
CA VAL A 147 4.06 -8.84 -16.52
C VAL A 147 5.28 -7.94 -16.32
N ILE A 148 5.08 -6.71 -15.82
CA ILE A 148 6.16 -5.75 -15.54
C ILE A 148 7.19 -6.32 -14.57
N PHE A 149 6.77 -7.08 -13.56
CA PHE A 149 7.69 -7.64 -12.56
C PHE A 149 8.14 -9.07 -12.88
N PHE A 150 7.26 -9.89 -13.45
CA PHE A 150 7.58 -11.28 -13.76
C PHE A 150 8.64 -11.41 -14.84
N VAL A 151 8.54 -10.65 -15.93
CA VAL A 151 9.47 -10.77 -17.06
C VAL A 151 10.90 -10.44 -16.64
N PRO A 152 11.20 -9.31 -16.00
CA PRO A 152 12.55 -9.01 -15.52
C PRO A 152 13.05 -10.02 -14.48
N GLY A 153 12.18 -10.46 -13.57
CA GLY A 153 12.51 -11.47 -12.57
C GLY A 153 12.88 -12.81 -13.21
N PHE A 154 12.15 -13.22 -14.23
CA PHE A 154 12.41 -14.45 -14.98
C PHE A 154 13.72 -14.38 -15.77
N VAL A 155 13.98 -13.24 -16.46
CA VAL A 155 15.26 -12.99 -17.15
C VAL A 155 16.44 -13.03 -16.16
N TYR A 156 16.30 -12.37 -15.00
CA TYR A 156 17.30 -12.44 -13.95
C TYR A 156 17.52 -13.88 -13.47
N GLY A 157 16.45 -14.61 -13.19
CA GLY A 157 16.49 -15.98 -12.68
C GLY A 157 17.26 -16.93 -13.60
N ILE A 158 17.01 -16.85 -14.92
CA ILE A 158 17.72 -17.66 -15.92
C ILE A 158 19.20 -17.26 -16.02
N LEU A 159 19.49 -15.97 -16.16
CA LEU A 159 20.87 -15.50 -16.42
C LEU A 159 21.75 -15.61 -15.17
N SER A 160 21.19 -15.46 -13.97
CA SER A 160 21.92 -15.73 -12.72
C SER A 160 22.15 -17.21 -12.45
N GLY A 161 21.37 -18.09 -13.12
CA GLY A 161 21.39 -19.55 -12.93
C GLY A 161 20.54 -20.02 -11.74
N LYS A 162 19.69 -19.16 -11.18
CA LYS A 162 18.71 -19.53 -10.13
C LYS A 162 17.54 -20.36 -10.71
N ILE A 163 17.24 -20.18 -11.99
CA ILE A 163 16.27 -20.97 -12.74
C ILE A 163 17.05 -21.74 -13.82
N SER A 164 17.28 -23.03 -13.59
CA SER A 164 18.01 -23.89 -14.52
C SER A 164 17.07 -24.79 -15.31
N ASN A 165 15.86 -25.01 -14.81
CA ASN A 165 14.88 -25.88 -15.43
C ASN A 165 13.45 -25.49 -15.01
N THR A 166 12.46 -26.10 -15.64
CA THR A 166 11.02 -25.86 -15.37
C THR A 166 10.63 -26.22 -13.93
N LYS A 167 11.32 -27.19 -13.30
CA LYS A 167 11.05 -27.60 -11.91
C LYS A 167 11.46 -26.50 -10.92
N ASP A 168 12.57 -25.81 -11.16
CA ASP A 168 13.01 -24.67 -10.34
C ASP A 168 12.00 -23.53 -10.42
N LEU A 169 11.54 -23.21 -11.64
CA LEU A 169 10.50 -22.20 -11.83
C LEU A 169 9.20 -22.60 -11.11
N GLY A 170 8.74 -23.85 -11.27
CA GLY A 170 7.55 -24.35 -10.60
C GLY A 170 7.64 -24.27 -9.09
N LYS A 171 8.83 -24.58 -8.52
CA LYS A 171 9.09 -24.45 -7.09
C LYS A 171 9.01 -22.99 -6.64
N MET A 172 9.69 -22.08 -7.33
CA MET A 172 9.67 -20.64 -6.97
C MET A 172 8.26 -20.04 -7.03
N LEU A 173 7.46 -20.43 -8.03
CA LEU A 173 6.06 -20.02 -8.15
C LEU A 173 5.22 -20.61 -7.01
N SER A 174 5.41 -21.88 -6.67
CA SER A 174 4.72 -22.54 -5.56
C SER A 174 5.08 -21.91 -4.22
N ASP A 175 6.35 -21.62 -3.97
CA ASP A 175 6.82 -20.95 -2.76
C ASP A 175 6.22 -19.54 -2.64
N SER A 176 6.12 -18.81 -3.75
CA SER A 176 5.46 -17.50 -3.79
C SER A 176 3.96 -17.61 -3.51
N MET A 177 3.26 -18.60 -4.09
CA MET A 177 1.84 -18.82 -3.83
C MET A 177 1.56 -19.25 -2.40
N SER A 178 2.46 -20.00 -1.77
CA SER A 178 2.31 -20.41 -0.37
C SER A 178 2.28 -19.20 0.59
N THR A 179 3.00 -18.13 0.25
CA THR A 179 2.95 -16.87 1.02
C THR A 179 1.59 -16.17 0.95
N MET A 180 0.81 -16.45 -0.10
CA MET A 180 -0.52 -15.88 -0.30
C MET A 180 -1.64 -16.67 0.38
N GLY A 181 -1.32 -17.81 1.01
CA GLY A 181 -2.32 -18.68 1.64
C GLY A 181 -3.20 -17.95 2.66
N SER A 182 -2.59 -17.18 3.56
CA SER A 182 -3.33 -16.38 4.54
C SER A 182 -4.23 -15.33 3.87
N PHE A 183 -3.78 -14.71 2.78
CA PHE A 183 -4.58 -13.74 2.04
C PHE A 183 -5.80 -14.39 1.41
N ILE A 184 -5.65 -15.55 0.79
CA ILE A 184 -6.78 -16.31 0.18
C ILE A 184 -7.84 -16.63 1.23
N VAL A 185 -7.43 -17.07 2.44
CA VAL A 185 -8.35 -17.34 3.55
C VAL A 185 -9.09 -16.07 3.98
N ILE A 186 -8.37 -14.95 4.11
CA ILE A 186 -8.98 -13.65 4.45
C ILE A 186 -10.00 -13.23 3.40
N VAL A 187 -9.67 -13.34 2.11
CA VAL A 187 -10.58 -13.00 1.01
C VAL A 187 -11.84 -13.88 1.05
N PHE A 188 -11.69 -15.17 1.34
CA PHE A 188 -12.84 -16.10 1.47
C PHE A 188 -13.79 -15.63 2.58
N PHE A 189 -13.29 -15.36 3.79
CA PHE A 189 -14.13 -14.89 4.89
C PHE A 189 -14.68 -13.48 4.66
N ALA A 190 -13.91 -12.59 4.02
CA ALA A 190 -14.40 -11.27 3.65
C ALA A 190 -15.56 -11.35 2.64
N ALA A 191 -15.48 -12.23 1.65
CA ALA A 191 -16.58 -12.48 0.72
C ALA A 191 -17.83 -13.00 1.44
N GLN A 192 -17.67 -13.90 2.42
CA GLN A 192 -18.79 -14.35 3.26
C GLN A 192 -19.39 -13.21 4.07
N LEU A 193 -18.55 -12.38 4.71
CA LEU A 193 -19.01 -11.20 5.45
C LEU A 193 -19.82 -10.25 4.56
N LEU A 194 -19.30 -9.93 3.36
CA LEU A 194 -20.01 -9.09 2.41
C LEU A 194 -21.36 -9.67 2.01
N ALA A 195 -21.40 -10.96 1.68
CA ALA A 195 -22.65 -11.64 1.32
C ALA A 195 -23.68 -11.64 2.47
N TYR A 196 -23.24 -11.84 3.71
CA TYR A 196 -24.11 -11.78 4.87
C TYR A 196 -24.58 -10.36 5.19
N LEU A 197 -23.72 -9.35 5.04
CA LEU A 197 -24.10 -7.94 5.22
C LEU A 197 -25.13 -7.51 4.16
N GLU A 198 -24.97 -7.95 2.90
CA GLU A 198 -25.91 -7.68 1.82
C GLU A 198 -27.25 -8.42 2.09
N TRP A 199 -27.22 -9.71 2.36
CA TRP A 199 -28.41 -10.53 2.60
C TRP A 199 -29.23 -10.07 3.82
N SER A 200 -28.55 -9.72 4.93
CA SER A 200 -29.20 -9.24 6.16
C SER A 200 -29.58 -7.77 6.13
N ASN A 201 -29.15 -6.99 5.14
CA ASN A 201 -29.21 -5.52 5.09
C ASN A 201 -28.53 -4.82 6.29
N LEU A 202 -27.78 -5.55 7.13
CA LEU A 202 -27.08 -4.97 8.28
C LEU A 202 -26.03 -3.93 7.85
N GLY A 203 -25.34 -4.18 6.75
CA GLY A 203 -24.37 -3.22 6.19
C GLY A 203 -25.02 -1.85 5.92
N ILE A 204 -26.20 -1.85 5.30
CA ILE A 204 -26.96 -0.63 5.02
C ILE A 204 -27.43 0.03 6.32
N VAL A 205 -27.98 -0.75 7.27
CA VAL A 205 -28.46 -0.20 8.55
C VAL A 205 -27.34 0.45 9.35
N ILE A 206 -26.18 -0.22 9.46
CA ILE A 206 -25.00 0.33 10.15
C ILE A 206 -24.50 1.59 9.45
N SER A 207 -24.42 1.57 8.10
CA SER A 207 -23.96 2.71 7.32
C SER A 207 -24.90 3.91 7.43
N VAL A 208 -26.21 3.71 7.36
CA VAL A 208 -27.20 4.78 7.53
C VAL A 208 -27.14 5.36 8.94
N LYS A 209 -27.15 4.52 9.98
CA LYS A 209 -27.06 4.99 11.38
C LYS A 209 -25.74 5.70 11.65
N GLY A 210 -24.63 5.18 11.12
CA GLY A 210 -23.33 5.84 11.20
C GLY A 210 -23.31 7.19 10.47
N ALA A 211 -23.90 7.27 9.28
CA ALA A 211 -24.01 8.52 8.53
C ALA A 211 -24.91 9.54 9.26
N GLU A 212 -26.04 9.11 9.85
CA GLU A 212 -26.89 9.98 10.69
C GLU A 212 -26.12 10.57 11.86
N LEU A 213 -25.30 9.77 12.56
CA LEU A 213 -24.48 10.22 13.69
C LEU A 213 -23.37 11.21 13.27
N LEU A 214 -22.85 11.06 12.05
CA LEU A 214 -21.79 11.89 11.50
C LEU A 214 -22.32 13.04 10.63
N GLN A 215 -23.61 13.11 10.42
CA GLN A 215 -24.26 14.14 9.61
C GLN A 215 -23.99 15.53 10.18
N GLY A 216 -23.61 16.48 9.32
CA GLY A 216 -23.25 17.83 9.71
C GLY A 216 -21.84 18.00 10.25
N GLN A 217 -21.06 16.92 10.41
CA GLN A 217 -19.65 17.04 10.76
C GLN A 217 -18.84 17.56 9.58
N ASN A 218 -17.86 18.40 9.88
CA ASN A 218 -16.92 18.90 8.88
C ASN A 218 -16.03 17.75 8.37
N GLY A 219 -15.73 17.75 7.07
CA GLY A 219 -14.85 16.74 6.45
C GLY A 219 -13.48 16.62 7.11
N VAL A 220 -12.94 17.72 7.67
CA VAL A 220 -11.69 17.69 8.44
C VAL A 220 -11.83 16.82 9.70
N ILE A 221 -12.96 16.92 10.41
CA ILE A 221 -13.25 16.09 11.58
C ILE A 221 -13.36 14.62 11.19
N LEU A 222 -13.99 14.34 10.06
CA LEU A 222 -14.11 12.98 9.53
C LEU A 222 -12.74 12.40 9.16
N ILE A 223 -11.86 13.19 8.51
CA ILE A 223 -10.48 12.80 8.19
C ILE A 223 -9.74 12.42 9.46
N ILE A 224 -9.68 13.32 10.43
CA ILE A 224 -8.93 13.12 11.67
C ILE A 224 -9.49 11.94 12.46
N GLY A 225 -10.80 11.88 12.63
CA GLY A 225 -11.48 10.80 13.36
C GLY A 225 -11.22 9.42 12.74
N PHE A 226 -11.31 9.31 11.42
CA PHE A 226 -11.10 8.03 10.74
C PHE A 226 -9.61 7.63 10.69
N ILE A 227 -8.68 8.58 10.58
CA ILE A 227 -7.24 8.32 10.72
C ILE A 227 -6.93 7.79 12.12
N ILE A 228 -7.44 8.42 13.17
CA ILE A 228 -7.22 7.97 14.56
C ILE A 228 -7.78 6.57 14.76
N LEU A 229 -9.02 6.32 14.33
CA LEU A 229 -9.65 5.01 14.42
C LEU A 229 -8.82 3.93 13.71
N SER A 230 -8.44 4.19 12.46
CA SER A 230 -7.63 3.27 11.65
C SER A 230 -6.27 3.00 12.29
N SER A 231 -5.64 4.03 12.85
CA SER A 231 -4.36 3.92 13.57
C SER A 231 -4.46 3.07 14.83
N LEU A 232 -5.53 3.24 15.61
CA LEU A 232 -5.77 2.43 16.82
C LEU A 232 -6.00 0.95 16.46
N ILE A 233 -6.80 0.68 15.43
CA ILE A 233 -7.04 -0.68 14.95
C ILE A 233 -5.74 -1.30 14.42
N ASN A 234 -4.87 -0.50 13.78
CA ASN A 234 -3.58 -0.97 13.28
C ASN A 234 -2.62 -1.43 14.39
N LEU A 235 -2.73 -0.89 15.59
CA LEU A 235 -1.93 -1.38 16.73
C LEU A 235 -2.31 -2.80 17.14
N LEU A 236 -3.55 -3.24 16.83
CA LEU A 236 -4.09 -4.55 17.20
C LEU A 236 -4.03 -5.57 16.05
N ILE A 237 -4.12 -5.12 14.80
CA ILE A 237 -4.15 -5.97 13.60
C ILE A 237 -3.09 -5.50 12.63
N GLY A 238 -1.99 -6.25 12.45
CA GLY A 238 -0.85 -5.86 11.61
C GLY A 238 -1.08 -5.97 10.09
N SER A 239 -2.16 -6.60 9.62
CA SER A 239 -2.44 -6.78 8.19
C SER A 239 -3.36 -5.70 7.65
N ALA A 240 -2.86 -4.85 6.75
CA ALA A 240 -3.63 -3.78 6.10
C ALA A 240 -4.84 -4.31 5.33
N SER A 241 -4.67 -5.37 4.53
CA SER A 241 -5.75 -5.97 3.75
C SER A 241 -6.82 -6.62 4.64
N ALA A 242 -6.42 -7.31 5.72
CA ALA A 242 -7.37 -7.92 6.66
C ALA A 242 -8.23 -6.87 7.37
N LYS A 243 -7.62 -5.77 7.81
CA LYS A 243 -8.36 -4.65 8.42
C LYS A 243 -9.33 -4.02 7.43
N TRP A 244 -8.85 -3.76 6.21
CA TRP A 244 -9.70 -3.12 5.20
C TRP A 244 -10.84 -4.03 4.76
N ALA A 245 -10.63 -5.34 4.70
CA ALA A 245 -11.70 -6.31 4.45
C ALA A 245 -12.86 -6.21 5.46
N ILE A 246 -12.55 -5.84 6.72
CA ILE A 246 -13.56 -5.66 7.79
C ILE A 246 -14.16 -4.24 7.76
N LEU A 247 -13.33 -3.23 7.52
CA LEU A 247 -13.74 -1.82 7.62
C LEU A 247 -14.44 -1.32 6.35
N ALA A 248 -14.03 -1.77 5.17
CA ALA A 248 -14.57 -1.28 3.91
C ALA A 248 -16.10 -1.44 3.79
N PRO A 249 -16.69 -2.61 4.10
CA PRO A 249 -18.14 -2.81 4.01
C PRO A 249 -18.98 -1.88 4.89
N ILE A 250 -18.36 -1.28 5.90
CA ILE A 250 -19.01 -0.36 6.85
C ILE A 250 -18.73 1.10 6.46
N PHE A 251 -17.45 1.44 6.32
CA PHE A 251 -17.05 2.83 6.17
C PHE A 251 -17.22 3.37 4.74
N ILE A 252 -17.06 2.54 3.71
CA ILE A 252 -17.30 2.99 2.33
C ILE A 252 -18.75 3.40 2.11
N PRO A 253 -19.77 2.57 2.38
CA PRO A 253 -21.17 2.97 2.26
C PRO A 253 -21.52 4.16 3.15
N MET A 254 -21.03 4.18 4.39
CA MET A 254 -21.27 5.27 5.34
C MET A 254 -20.79 6.62 4.79
N PHE A 255 -19.55 6.71 4.30
CA PHE A 255 -19.00 7.94 3.76
C PHE A 255 -19.63 8.31 2.41
N MET A 256 -20.04 7.34 1.59
CA MET A 256 -20.82 7.59 0.38
C MET A 256 -22.17 8.26 0.69
N LEU A 257 -22.86 7.83 1.75
CA LEU A 257 -24.09 8.46 2.22
C LEU A 257 -23.86 9.89 2.75
N LEU A 258 -22.67 10.20 3.24
CA LEU A 258 -22.23 11.55 3.60
C LEU A 258 -21.78 12.39 2.38
N GLY A 259 -21.79 11.83 1.18
CA GLY A 259 -21.42 12.52 -0.06
C GLY A 259 -19.93 12.43 -0.41
N TYR A 260 -19.16 11.53 0.22
CA TYR A 260 -17.75 11.33 -0.09
C TYR A 260 -17.52 10.15 -1.04
N HIS A 261 -16.58 10.31 -1.95
CA HIS A 261 -16.22 9.25 -2.90
C HIS A 261 -15.45 8.10 -2.20
N PRO A 262 -15.59 6.83 -2.63
CA PRO A 262 -14.85 5.69 -2.08
C PRO A 262 -13.33 5.87 -2.03
N ALA A 263 -12.75 6.56 -3.02
CA ALA A 263 -11.33 6.90 -3.05
C ALA A 263 -10.90 7.71 -1.82
N PHE A 264 -11.73 8.70 -1.42
CA PHE A 264 -11.47 9.52 -0.24
C PHE A 264 -11.43 8.66 1.03
N THR A 265 -12.46 7.85 1.25
CA THR A 265 -12.55 6.97 2.43
C THR A 265 -11.38 5.99 2.50
N GLN A 266 -11.06 5.36 1.37
CA GLN A 266 -9.93 4.43 1.27
C GLN A 266 -8.60 5.13 1.58
N MET A 267 -8.38 6.36 1.08
CA MET A 267 -7.13 7.06 1.30
C MET A 267 -6.95 7.49 2.75
N VAL A 268 -8.01 7.99 3.39
CA VAL A 268 -7.99 8.35 4.80
C VAL A 268 -7.67 7.14 5.69
N TYR A 269 -8.28 5.97 5.39
CA TYR A 269 -7.91 4.70 6.01
C TYR A 269 -6.43 4.37 5.84
N ARG A 270 -5.91 4.44 4.60
CA ARG A 270 -4.52 4.08 4.28
C ARG A 270 -3.50 4.93 5.02
N ILE A 271 -3.79 6.21 5.25
CA ILE A 271 -2.95 7.08 6.06
C ILE A 271 -2.91 6.56 7.49
N GLY A 272 -4.07 6.35 8.13
CA GLY A 272 -4.16 5.85 9.49
C GLY A 272 -3.51 4.48 9.70
N ASP A 273 -3.68 3.59 8.73
CA ASP A 273 -3.02 2.28 8.68
C ASP A 273 -1.49 2.41 8.66
N SER A 274 -0.97 3.30 7.83
CA SER A 274 0.47 3.39 7.56
C SER A 274 1.25 4.05 8.70
N ILE A 275 0.75 5.13 9.28
CA ILE A 275 1.51 5.95 10.25
C ILE A 275 1.89 5.20 11.54
N THR A 276 1.16 4.16 11.90
CA THR A 276 1.44 3.34 13.09
C THR A 276 2.15 2.02 12.78
N ASN A 277 2.35 1.66 11.51
CA ASN A 277 3.09 0.47 11.12
C ASN A 277 4.50 0.36 11.73
N PRO A 278 5.29 1.44 11.85
CA PRO A 278 6.62 1.33 12.44
C PRO A 278 6.62 0.91 13.92
N ILE A 279 5.56 1.21 14.65
CA ILE A 279 5.48 1.03 16.10
C ILE A 279 4.57 -0.12 16.55
N THR A 280 3.77 -0.70 15.63
CA THR A 280 2.88 -1.81 16.01
C THR A 280 3.68 -3.10 16.24
N PRO A 281 3.52 -3.76 17.40
CA PRO A 281 4.15 -5.04 17.66
C PRO A 281 3.61 -6.20 16.81
N MET A 282 2.44 -5.99 16.17
CA MET A 282 1.79 -6.99 15.31
C MET A 282 2.39 -7.06 13.90
N MET A 283 3.35 -6.19 13.56
CA MET A 283 4.00 -6.22 12.26
C MET A 283 4.96 -7.42 12.16
N PRO A 284 4.76 -8.34 11.20
CA PRO A 284 5.54 -9.59 11.12
C PRO A 284 7.03 -9.37 10.85
N TYR A 285 7.42 -8.20 10.33
CA TYR A 285 8.83 -7.87 10.06
C TYR A 285 9.57 -7.29 11.26
N LEU A 286 8.87 -6.95 12.36
CA LEU A 286 9.50 -6.34 13.55
C LEU A 286 10.47 -7.29 14.28
N PRO A 287 10.14 -8.60 14.45
CA PRO A 287 11.10 -9.56 15.01
C PRO A 287 12.36 -9.72 14.14
N LEU A 288 12.21 -9.68 12.81
CA LEU A 288 13.35 -9.72 11.90
C LEU A 288 14.24 -8.48 12.06
N LEU A 289 13.64 -7.28 12.13
CA LEU A 289 14.40 -6.06 12.40
C LEU A 289 15.11 -6.12 13.74
N LEU A 290 14.46 -6.65 14.79
CA LEU A 290 15.05 -6.83 16.11
C LEU A 290 16.26 -7.76 16.04
N SER A 291 16.17 -8.88 15.30
CA SER A 291 17.30 -9.81 15.15
C SER A 291 18.50 -9.17 14.44
N TYR A 292 18.25 -8.31 13.45
CA TYR A 292 19.31 -7.51 12.82
C TYR A 292 19.90 -6.48 13.76
N ALA A 293 19.08 -5.76 14.53
CA ALA A 293 19.54 -4.77 15.50
C ALA A 293 20.41 -5.42 16.60
N GLN A 294 20.05 -6.63 17.04
CA GLN A 294 20.81 -7.39 18.03
C GLN A 294 22.20 -7.88 17.56
N LYS A 295 22.45 -7.91 16.25
CA LYS A 295 23.81 -8.14 15.73
C LYS A 295 24.76 -6.99 16.06
N TYR A 296 24.24 -5.77 16.20
CA TYR A 296 25.00 -4.56 16.49
C TYR A 296 24.94 -4.18 17.97
N ASP A 297 23.82 -4.43 18.64
CA ASP A 297 23.62 -4.20 20.08
C ASP A 297 22.88 -5.40 20.67
N LYS A 298 23.59 -6.29 21.33
CA LYS A 298 23.06 -7.52 21.96
C LYS A 298 22.00 -7.23 23.02
N ASN A 299 22.01 -6.03 23.61
CA ASN A 299 21.05 -5.61 24.63
C ASN A 299 19.78 -4.97 24.04
N MET A 300 19.69 -4.83 22.71
CA MET A 300 18.52 -4.27 22.04
C MET A 300 17.27 -5.09 22.35
N LYS A 301 16.28 -4.44 22.95
CA LYS A 301 14.97 -5.05 23.26
C LYS A 301 13.89 -4.48 22.34
N LEU A 302 12.79 -5.21 22.22
CA LEU A 302 11.65 -4.79 21.38
C LEU A 302 11.15 -3.39 21.75
N GLY A 303 11.02 -3.07 23.04
CA GLY A 303 10.58 -1.76 23.50
C GLY A 303 11.56 -0.64 23.13
N THR A 304 12.87 -0.88 23.20
CA THR A 304 13.91 0.08 22.77
C THR A 304 13.83 0.33 21.28
N LEU A 305 13.62 -0.72 20.48
CA LEU A 305 13.45 -0.63 19.03
C LEU A 305 12.21 0.19 18.68
N ILE A 306 11.04 -0.12 19.28
CA ILE A 306 9.79 0.64 19.07
C ILE A 306 9.97 2.10 19.51
N SER A 307 10.63 2.36 20.64
CA SER A 307 10.92 3.72 21.10
C SER A 307 11.77 4.50 20.08
N SER A 308 12.72 3.85 19.43
CA SER A 308 13.54 4.47 18.37
C SER A 308 12.77 4.75 17.08
N LEU A 309 11.68 4.01 16.84
CA LEU A 309 10.80 4.18 15.68
C LEU A 309 9.65 5.18 15.93
N MET A 310 9.32 5.45 17.20
CA MET A 310 8.23 6.35 17.60
C MET A 310 8.30 7.76 16.96
N PRO A 311 9.46 8.42 16.87
CA PRO A 311 9.55 9.74 16.23
C PRO A 311 9.07 9.75 14.78
N TYR A 312 9.29 8.66 14.03
CA TYR A 312 8.79 8.55 12.66
C TYR A 312 7.27 8.50 12.63
N SER A 313 6.64 7.67 13.46
CA SER A 313 5.18 7.58 13.54
C SER A 313 4.54 8.90 13.96
N ILE A 314 5.14 9.62 14.90
CA ILE A 314 4.64 10.94 15.33
C ILE A 314 4.70 11.94 14.17
N VAL A 315 5.83 12.05 13.48
CA VAL A 315 5.98 13.03 12.39
C VAL A 315 5.10 12.67 11.20
N LEU A 316 5.04 11.39 10.82
CA LEU A 316 4.13 10.92 9.79
C LEU A 316 2.66 11.15 10.18
N GLY A 317 2.32 10.94 11.47
CA GLY A 317 0.98 11.19 12.03
C GLY A 317 0.59 12.65 12.11
N ILE A 318 1.52 13.58 11.92
CA ILE A 318 1.25 15.02 11.81
C ILE A 318 1.27 15.46 10.35
N VAL A 319 2.34 15.15 9.64
CA VAL A 319 2.58 15.66 8.27
C VAL A 319 1.57 15.10 7.27
N TRP A 320 1.28 13.82 7.33
CA TRP A 320 0.41 13.19 6.34
C TRP A 320 -1.07 13.56 6.51
N PRO A 321 -1.67 13.55 7.72
CA PRO A 321 -3.02 14.08 7.92
C PRO A 321 -3.15 15.55 7.54
N LEU A 322 -2.16 16.40 7.87
CA LEU A 322 -2.15 17.80 7.43
C LEU A 322 -2.14 17.93 5.91
N PHE A 323 -1.34 17.12 5.24
CA PHE A 323 -1.30 17.08 3.78
C PHE A 323 -2.64 16.62 3.19
N MET A 324 -3.30 15.61 3.79
CA MET A 324 -4.63 15.17 3.39
C MET A 324 -5.69 16.26 3.57
N ILE A 325 -5.63 17.00 4.68
CA ILE A 325 -6.54 18.12 4.93
C ILE A 325 -6.34 19.23 3.91
N ILE A 326 -5.10 19.60 3.60
CA ILE A 326 -4.80 20.60 2.56
C ILE A 326 -5.33 20.13 1.21
N TRP A 327 -5.11 18.88 0.84
CA TRP A 327 -5.58 18.28 -0.41
C TRP A 327 -7.11 18.31 -0.50
N TYR A 328 -7.77 17.95 0.60
CA TYR A 328 -9.22 18.01 0.74
C TYR A 328 -9.76 19.44 0.55
N LEU A 329 -9.15 20.42 1.21
CA LEU A 329 -9.56 21.83 1.13
C LEU A 329 -9.36 22.44 -0.26
N LEU A 330 -8.36 21.97 -1.00
CA LEU A 330 -8.10 22.37 -2.39
C LEU A 330 -9.07 21.71 -3.39
N GLY A 331 -9.81 20.68 -2.97
CA GLY A 331 -10.74 19.96 -3.86
C GLY A 331 -10.06 19.18 -4.98
N ILE A 332 -8.78 18.82 -4.83
CA ILE A 332 -8.01 18.13 -5.87
C ILE A 332 -8.42 16.66 -5.90
N PRO A 333 -8.68 16.04 -7.09
CA PRO A 333 -8.92 14.61 -7.19
C PRO A 333 -7.76 13.79 -6.63
N LEU A 334 -8.08 12.68 -5.98
CA LEU A 334 -7.07 11.78 -5.37
C LEU A 334 -6.34 10.93 -6.41
N GLY A 335 -6.97 10.72 -7.56
CA GLY A 335 -6.42 9.98 -8.68
C GLY A 335 -7.37 9.99 -9.88
N PRO A 336 -7.05 9.26 -10.93
CA PRO A 336 -7.93 9.11 -12.09
C PRO A 336 -9.27 8.48 -11.67
N GLY A 337 -10.39 9.19 -11.87
CA GLY A 337 -11.71 8.76 -11.44
C GLY A 337 -11.87 8.63 -9.92
N GLY A 338 -11.02 9.30 -9.15
CA GLY A 338 -11.03 9.29 -7.69
C GLY A 338 -11.26 10.69 -7.12
N ASP A 339 -12.45 11.19 -7.25
CA ASP A 339 -12.85 12.49 -6.71
C ASP A 339 -12.92 12.47 -5.18
N ILE A 340 -13.02 13.65 -4.56
CA ILE A 340 -13.25 13.78 -3.12
C ILE A 340 -14.71 13.51 -2.80
N TYR A 341 -15.60 14.08 -3.60
CA TYR A 341 -17.04 14.01 -3.40
C TYR A 341 -17.69 12.99 -4.33
N PHE A 342 -18.69 12.31 -3.81
CA PHE A 342 -19.52 11.39 -4.56
C PHE A 342 -20.70 12.17 -5.15
N ASN A 343 -20.61 12.48 -6.42
CA ASN A 343 -21.72 13.08 -7.18
C ASN A 343 -22.59 11.93 -7.72
N LYS A 344 -23.82 11.85 -7.24
CA LYS A 344 -24.85 10.98 -7.83
C LYS A 344 -25.31 11.49 -9.18
#